data_57498e7fccc1513d321e4fa82a7621b4
#
_entry.id   57498e7fccc1513d321e4fa82a7621b4
#
_cell.length_a   1.000
_cell.length_b   1.000
_cell.length_c   1.000
_cell.angle_alpha   90.00
_cell.angle_beta   90.00
_cell.angle_gamma   90.00
#
_symmetry.space_group_name_H-M   'P 1'
#
loop_
_entity.id
_entity.type
_entity.pdbx_description
1 polymer ?
#
loop_
_entity_poly.entity_id
_entity_poly.type
_entity_poly.pdbx_seq_one_letter_code
_entity_poly.pdbx_strand_id
1 'polypeptide(L)'
;SSPPSLNICQDGLSNTAGVQLFLTSRGFEPGPIDGAYGDKTADAIRSYQASVGLGQTGSINDELINKIKSDATSDGPCESAWGPLKIGGGATISVINSGSECYMTGHPLVPKVRASCNMSIKWSDGGRIRVGPREHKHGILKLRSKNVSSGFHVVLSVNLEKYLYGLAEMPSHWNVKALEAQALVGRSYAVFHYLDENIPSSSTNLDAGLSEKQKAYCWCHIGSTASSQYYYGYLKEIAGPNWVQAVNNTSGKVITYDGSYTRSSVIQAFYSSSTGGKTNTNVVGFGSATPWPYLKTVDDPWSIDNRVGNSKAAWSFDFNTYQLSKNILCG
;
A
#
# COMPACT_ATOMS: atom_id res chain seq x y z
N SER A 1 5.81 15.81 -2.39
CA SER A 1 5.84 16.01 -0.92
C SER A 1 7.07 15.34 -0.36
N SER A 2 7.84 16.06 0.44
CA SER A 2 8.98 15.52 1.17
C SER A 2 8.56 14.28 1.96
N PRO A 3 9.42 13.25 2.07
CA PRO A 3 9.13 12.13 2.95
C PRO A 3 8.86 12.64 4.37
N PRO A 4 8.01 11.96 5.16
CA PRO A 4 7.69 12.40 6.52
C PRO A 4 8.96 12.47 7.35
N SER A 5 9.13 13.57 8.05
CA SER A 5 10.21 13.74 9.03
C SER A 5 9.90 12.91 10.25
N LEU A 6 10.91 12.26 10.79
CA LEU A 6 10.85 11.57 12.07
C LEU A 6 11.19 12.55 13.21
N ASN A 7 10.43 12.43 14.27
CA ASN A 7 10.58 13.25 15.43
C ASN A 7 11.15 12.41 16.58
N ILE A 8 12.40 12.69 16.97
CA ILE A 8 13.05 12.04 18.10
C ILE A 8 12.87 12.95 19.31
N CYS A 9 11.80 12.78 20.06
CA CYS A 9 11.59 13.48 21.29
C CYS A 9 12.17 12.70 22.47
N GLN A 10 13.08 13.32 23.15
CA GLN A 10 13.74 13.11 24.42
C GLN A 10 13.94 11.69 25.00
N ASP A 11 13.01 10.76 24.86
CA ASP A 11 13.06 9.48 25.58
C ASP A 11 13.94 8.39 24.94
N GLY A 12 14.35 8.57 23.68
CA GLY A 12 15.12 7.58 22.94
C GLY A 12 16.57 7.93 22.63
N LEU A 13 17.01 9.13 22.98
CA LEU A 13 18.33 9.65 22.58
C LEU A 13 19.50 9.14 23.42
N SER A 14 19.24 8.38 24.48
CA SER A 14 20.27 7.92 25.42
C SER A 14 20.90 6.56 25.07
N ASN A 15 20.42 5.88 24.01
CA ASN A 15 21.01 4.63 23.55
C ASN A 15 21.69 4.79 22.17
N THR A 16 22.50 3.82 21.78
CA THR A 16 23.27 3.86 20.53
C THR A 16 22.39 4.07 19.31
N ALA A 17 21.23 3.39 19.22
CA ALA A 17 20.32 3.55 18.10
C ALA A 17 19.73 4.97 18.02
N GLY A 18 19.40 5.58 19.16
CA GLY A 18 18.95 6.97 19.23
C GLY A 18 20.02 7.96 18.77
N VAL A 19 21.28 7.73 19.18
CA VAL A 19 22.43 8.53 18.73
C VAL A 19 22.66 8.37 17.23
N GLN A 20 22.65 7.14 16.71
CA GLN A 20 22.77 6.87 15.25
C GLN A 20 21.67 7.59 14.48
N LEU A 21 20.46 7.54 14.97
CA LEU A 21 19.30 8.18 14.37
C LEU A 21 19.47 9.72 14.36
N PHE A 22 19.85 10.31 15.49
CA PHE A 22 20.14 11.74 15.58
C PHE A 22 21.23 12.15 14.57
N LEU A 23 22.35 11.46 14.57
CA LEU A 23 23.48 11.76 13.67
C LEU A 23 23.07 11.68 12.20
N THR A 24 22.34 10.63 11.82
CA THR A 24 21.80 10.49 10.45
C THR A 24 20.93 11.67 10.05
N SER A 25 20.09 12.15 10.95
CA SER A 25 19.22 13.29 10.71
C SER A 25 19.98 14.60 10.50
N ARG A 26 21.16 14.72 11.08
CA ARG A 26 22.04 15.88 10.95
C ARG A 26 23.03 15.76 9.78
N GLY A 27 22.87 14.73 8.94
CA GLY A 27 23.71 14.52 7.76
C GLY A 27 25.04 13.81 8.05
N PHE A 28 25.26 13.31 9.26
CA PHE A 28 26.38 12.45 9.59
C PHE A 28 26.06 10.99 9.19
N GLU A 29 27.10 10.18 8.96
CA GLU A 29 26.96 8.80 8.48
C GLU A 29 27.37 7.77 9.55
N PRO A 30 26.58 7.54 10.60
CA PRO A 30 26.93 6.61 11.67
C PRO A 30 26.83 5.12 11.26
N GLY A 31 26.50 4.83 10.01
CA GLY A 31 26.16 3.49 9.53
C GLY A 31 24.69 3.15 9.73
N PRO A 32 24.33 1.84 9.74
CA PRO A 32 22.97 1.41 9.98
C PRO A 32 22.48 1.85 11.36
N ILE A 33 21.18 2.16 11.48
CA ILE A 33 20.55 2.43 12.78
C ILE A 33 20.16 1.08 13.40
N ASP A 34 21.14 0.37 13.91
CA ASP A 34 20.99 -1.01 14.41
C ASP A 34 21.29 -1.12 15.93
N GLY A 35 21.69 0.00 16.56
CA GLY A 35 22.08 0.05 17.96
C GLY A 35 23.45 -0.57 18.24
N ALA A 36 24.16 -1.07 17.23
CA ALA A 36 25.52 -1.57 17.36
C ALA A 36 26.50 -0.39 17.30
N TYR A 37 27.33 -0.25 18.32
CA TYR A 37 28.39 0.74 18.35
C TYR A 37 29.61 0.20 17.59
N GLY A 38 29.87 0.74 16.40
CA GLY A 38 31.02 0.40 15.57
C GLY A 38 31.81 1.64 15.13
N ASP A 39 32.86 1.43 14.33
CA ASP A 39 33.77 2.50 13.88
C ASP A 39 33.05 3.64 13.18
N LYS A 40 32.09 3.34 12.30
CA LYS A 40 31.29 4.36 11.62
C LYS A 40 30.47 5.22 12.58
N THR A 41 29.91 4.60 13.62
CA THR A 41 29.18 5.32 14.67
C THR A 41 30.11 6.22 15.44
N ALA A 42 31.31 5.70 15.83
CA ALA A 42 32.32 6.48 16.53
C ALA A 42 32.81 7.68 15.69
N ASP A 43 33.06 7.50 14.39
CA ASP A 43 33.51 8.55 13.49
C ASP A 43 32.44 9.63 13.28
N ALA A 44 31.20 9.23 13.15
CA ALA A 44 30.08 10.16 13.07
C ALA A 44 29.90 10.97 14.36
N ILE A 45 30.07 10.32 15.52
CA ILE A 45 30.07 11.02 16.81
C ILE A 45 31.21 12.04 16.88
N ARG A 46 32.43 11.68 16.51
CA ARG A 46 33.58 12.61 16.49
C ARG A 46 33.30 13.81 15.59
N SER A 47 32.75 13.55 14.41
CA SER A 47 32.40 14.60 13.45
C SER A 47 31.32 15.55 13.99
N TYR A 48 30.29 15.01 14.64
CA TYR A 48 29.29 15.83 15.32
C TYR A 48 29.88 16.60 16.49
N GLN A 49 30.66 15.95 17.36
CA GLN A 49 31.34 16.60 18.49
C GLN A 49 32.19 17.78 18.01
N ALA A 50 32.97 17.61 16.93
CA ALA A 50 33.72 18.69 16.31
C ALA A 50 32.82 19.84 15.84
N SER A 51 31.69 19.54 15.22
CA SER A 51 30.77 20.56 14.70
C SER A 51 30.13 21.42 15.78
N VAL A 52 30.02 20.89 17.01
CA VAL A 52 29.39 21.57 18.14
C VAL A 52 30.36 21.99 19.24
N GLY A 53 31.68 21.89 18.98
CA GLY A 53 32.74 22.36 19.88
C GLY A 53 32.98 21.46 21.10
N LEU A 54 32.59 20.19 21.05
CA LEU A 54 32.88 19.20 22.11
C LEU A 54 34.19 18.48 21.87
N GLY A 55 34.76 17.87 22.90
CA GLY A 55 35.91 16.98 22.78
C GLY A 55 35.58 15.77 21.89
N GLN A 56 36.40 15.50 20.87
CA GLN A 56 36.17 14.46 19.84
C GLN A 56 36.51 13.06 20.37
N THR A 57 35.78 12.62 21.38
CA THR A 57 36.00 11.30 22.02
C THR A 57 35.46 10.15 21.16
N GLY A 58 34.46 10.39 20.32
CA GLY A 58 33.72 9.36 19.62
C GLY A 58 32.80 8.53 20.51
N SER A 59 32.79 8.77 21.81
CA SER A 59 32.05 7.95 22.79
C SER A 59 30.67 8.52 23.08
N ILE A 60 29.73 7.63 23.38
CA ILE A 60 28.41 7.99 23.91
C ILE A 60 28.56 8.18 25.40
N ASN A 61 28.58 9.44 25.82
CA ASN A 61 28.66 9.85 27.23
C ASN A 61 27.59 10.90 27.55
N ASP A 62 27.47 11.26 28.81
CA ASP A 62 26.44 12.20 29.28
C ASP A 62 26.58 13.58 28.62
N GLU A 63 27.80 14.04 28.33
CA GLU A 63 28.07 15.31 27.66
C GLU A 63 27.50 15.31 26.25
N LEU A 64 27.79 14.24 25.47
CA LEU A 64 27.23 14.06 24.16
C LEU A 64 25.69 13.96 24.19
N ILE A 65 25.17 13.17 25.11
CA ILE A 65 23.70 12.97 25.21
C ILE A 65 22.99 14.27 25.58
N ASN A 66 23.54 15.05 26.53
CA ASN A 66 22.97 16.34 26.89
C ASN A 66 23.02 17.33 25.76
N LYS A 67 24.12 17.36 24.98
CA LYS A 67 24.23 18.19 23.78
C LYS A 67 23.23 17.79 22.72
N ILE A 68 23.11 16.49 22.42
CA ILE A 68 22.12 15.95 21.48
C ILE A 68 20.69 16.34 21.90
N LYS A 69 20.35 16.20 23.18
CA LYS A 69 19.04 16.60 23.71
C LYS A 69 18.80 18.09 23.54
N SER A 70 19.79 18.91 23.85
CA SER A 70 19.71 20.37 23.70
C SER A 70 19.50 20.75 22.23
N ASP A 71 20.28 20.19 21.32
CA ASP A 71 20.16 20.49 19.87
C ASP A 71 18.85 19.97 19.28
N ALA A 72 18.34 18.84 19.79
CA ALA A 72 17.04 18.32 19.40
C ALA A 72 15.87 19.23 19.84
N THR A 73 16.04 19.97 20.93
CA THR A 73 15.01 20.89 21.44
C THR A 73 15.14 22.31 20.90
N SER A 74 16.34 22.74 20.50
CA SER A 74 16.60 24.11 20.00
C SER A 74 16.04 24.40 18.62
N ASP A 75 15.76 23.38 17.83
CA ASP A 75 15.29 23.53 16.43
C ASP A 75 13.77 23.68 16.32
N GLY A 76 13.08 24.02 17.38
CA GLY A 76 11.63 24.21 17.40
C GLY A 76 10.84 22.92 17.69
N PRO A 77 9.51 22.96 17.62
CA PRO A 77 8.72 21.76 17.88
C PRO A 77 9.22 20.67 16.95
N CYS A 78 9.54 19.56 17.55
CA CYS A 78 10.16 18.35 16.97
C CYS A 78 9.68 17.87 15.57
N GLU A 79 9.01 18.67 14.77
CA GLU A 79 8.30 18.23 13.56
C GLU A 79 8.97 18.58 12.24
N SER A 80 9.97 19.45 12.18
CA SER A 80 10.38 20.05 10.91
C SER A 80 11.80 19.80 10.40
N ALA A 81 12.71 19.29 11.23
CA ALA A 81 14.15 19.31 10.91
C ALA A 81 14.76 17.98 10.45
N TRP A 82 14.02 16.89 10.45
CA TRP A 82 14.58 15.55 10.30
C TRP A 82 14.31 14.97 8.91
N GLY A 83 15.35 14.63 8.19
CA GLY A 83 15.26 13.92 6.92
C GLY A 83 14.67 12.50 7.06
N PRO A 84 14.52 11.76 5.97
CA PRO A 84 13.95 10.42 5.99
C PRO A 84 14.81 9.48 6.84
N LEU A 85 14.18 8.77 7.78
CA LEU A 85 14.83 7.70 8.52
C LEU A 85 15.25 6.58 7.56
N LYS A 86 16.51 6.21 7.60
CA LYS A 86 17.02 5.04 6.89
C LYS A 86 17.21 3.90 7.90
N ILE A 87 16.57 2.77 7.65
CA ILE A 87 16.64 1.58 8.49
C ILE A 87 17.31 0.48 7.68
N GLY A 88 18.21 -0.27 8.31
CA GLY A 88 18.89 -1.41 7.69
C GLY A 88 17.92 -2.49 7.21
N GLY A 89 18.30 -3.22 6.17
CA GLY A 89 17.50 -4.35 5.65
C GLY A 89 17.31 -5.44 6.70
N GLY A 90 16.16 -6.10 6.67
CA GLY A 90 15.79 -7.16 7.61
C GLY A 90 15.16 -6.67 8.91
N ALA A 91 15.09 -5.35 9.15
CA ALA A 91 14.46 -4.80 10.34
C ALA A 91 12.94 -4.98 10.31
N THR A 92 12.36 -5.26 11.47
CA THR A 92 10.92 -5.23 11.69
C THR A 92 10.56 -3.98 12.49
N ILE A 93 9.57 -3.25 12.02
CA ILE A 93 9.09 -2.03 12.67
C ILE A 93 7.60 -2.17 12.92
N SER A 94 7.17 -1.80 14.12
CA SER A 94 5.78 -1.59 14.44
C SER A 94 5.46 -0.10 14.39
N VAL A 95 4.37 0.28 13.74
CA VAL A 95 3.86 1.64 13.76
C VAL A 95 2.54 1.63 14.52
N ILE A 96 2.47 2.44 15.56
CA ILE A 96 1.36 2.49 16.51
C ILE A 96 0.68 3.85 16.37
N ASN A 97 -0.63 3.84 16.22
CA ASN A 97 -1.47 5.03 16.29
C ASN A 97 -2.25 4.98 17.62
N SER A 98 -2.02 5.96 18.48
CA SER A 98 -2.71 6.11 19.77
C SER A 98 -3.78 7.22 19.74
N GLY A 99 -4.29 7.58 18.56
CA GLY A 99 -5.27 8.64 18.35
C GLY A 99 -4.62 9.96 17.92
N SER A 100 -4.11 10.75 18.85
CA SER A 100 -3.47 12.04 18.54
C SER A 100 -1.99 11.92 18.17
N GLU A 101 -1.35 10.80 18.51
CA GLU A 101 0.08 10.60 18.35
C GLU A 101 0.41 9.25 17.70
N CYS A 102 1.43 9.23 16.88
CA CYS A 102 1.94 8.02 16.25
C CYS A 102 3.39 7.77 16.65
N TYR A 103 3.71 6.49 16.82
CA TYR A 103 5.04 6.06 17.25
C TYR A 103 5.53 4.92 16.37
N MET A 104 6.83 4.90 16.15
CA MET A 104 7.52 3.74 15.59
C MET A 104 8.26 3.02 16.72
N THR A 105 8.19 1.70 16.71
CA THR A 105 8.89 0.83 17.69
C THR A 105 9.00 -0.59 17.10
N GLY A 106 9.66 -1.51 17.80
CA GLY A 106 9.56 -2.93 17.49
C GLY A 106 10.86 -3.61 17.11
N HIS A 107 11.91 -2.87 16.80
CA HIS A 107 13.25 -3.44 16.81
C HIS A 107 13.81 -3.29 18.24
N PRO A 108 14.44 -4.31 18.84
CA PRO A 108 14.98 -4.21 20.21
C PRO A 108 15.92 -3.01 20.42
N LEU A 109 16.50 -2.53 19.33
CA LEU A 109 17.48 -1.45 19.29
C LEU A 109 16.90 -0.11 18.80
N VAL A 110 15.63 -0.08 18.38
CA VAL A 110 14.96 1.18 17.99
C VAL A 110 14.09 1.62 19.16
N PRO A 111 14.43 2.73 19.82
CA PRO A 111 13.61 3.28 20.88
C PRO A 111 12.23 3.67 20.33
N LYS A 112 11.26 3.82 21.22
CA LYS A 112 9.96 4.37 20.84
C LYS A 112 10.17 5.78 20.29
N VAL A 113 9.94 5.95 18.98
CA VAL A 113 10.14 7.19 18.26
C VAL A 113 8.79 7.76 17.83
N ARG A 114 8.55 9.02 18.17
CA ARG A 114 7.36 9.74 17.70
C ARG A 114 7.47 9.92 16.19
N ALA A 115 6.39 9.61 15.46
CA ALA A 115 6.36 9.63 14.01
C ALA A 115 5.14 10.39 13.50
N SER A 116 5.21 10.88 12.27
CA SER A 116 4.02 11.41 11.62
C SER A 116 2.95 10.31 11.48
N CYS A 117 1.70 10.65 11.80
CA CYS A 117 0.58 9.75 11.59
C CYS A 117 0.26 9.51 10.10
N ASN A 118 0.87 10.30 9.21
CA ASN A 118 0.81 10.12 7.76
C ASN A 118 2.23 9.99 7.23
N MET A 119 2.66 8.80 6.88
CA MET A 119 4.02 8.53 6.44
C MET A 119 4.07 7.73 5.15
N SER A 120 5.22 7.80 4.48
CA SER A 120 5.52 6.99 3.31
C SER A 120 6.80 6.19 3.55
N ILE A 121 6.78 4.92 3.19
CA ILE A 121 7.90 4.01 3.34
C ILE A 121 8.36 3.58 1.95
N LYS A 122 9.63 3.80 1.67
CA LYS A 122 10.31 3.33 0.47
C LYS A 122 11.35 2.31 0.88
N TRP A 123 11.65 1.37 0.01
CA TRP A 123 12.73 0.41 0.17
C TRP A 123 13.73 0.54 -0.99
N SER A 124 14.94 0.06 -0.78
CA SER A 124 16.00 0.08 -1.78
C SER A 124 15.66 -0.78 -3.00
N ASP A 125 16.27 -0.47 -4.12
CA ASP A 125 16.14 -1.27 -5.35
C ASP A 125 16.50 -2.75 -5.07
N GLY A 126 15.65 -3.64 -5.57
CA GLY A 126 15.75 -5.07 -5.29
C GLY A 126 15.24 -5.52 -3.92
N GLY A 127 15.00 -4.58 -2.99
CA GLY A 127 14.43 -4.86 -1.68
C GLY A 127 12.93 -5.19 -1.74
N ARG A 128 12.40 -5.60 -0.59
CA ARG A 128 10.99 -5.93 -0.39
C ARG A 128 10.54 -5.46 0.99
N ILE A 129 9.26 -5.14 1.09
CA ILE A 129 8.62 -4.88 2.37
C ILE A 129 7.48 -5.88 2.59
N ARG A 130 7.35 -6.38 3.81
CA ARG A 130 6.23 -7.23 4.22
C ARG A 130 5.32 -6.45 5.17
N VAL A 131 4.01 -6.50 4.90
CA VAL A 131 2.99 -5.94 5.78
C VAL A 131 1.91 -6.99 5.99
N GLY A 132 1.84 -7.53 7.18
CA GLY A 132 1.00 -8.70 7.46
C GLY A 132 1.39 -9.87 6.54
N PRO A 133 0.41 -10.52 5.88
CA PRO A 133 0.67 -11.67 5.01
C PRO A 133 1.19 -11.28 3.62
N ARG A 134 1.21 -10.00 3.28
CA ARG A 134 1.54 -9.53 1.92
C ARG A 134 2.96 -9.00 1.84
N GLU A 135 3.61 -9.33 0.74
CA GLU A 135 4.94 -8.86 0.39
C GLU A 135 4.85 -7.94 -0.84
N HIS A 136 5.59 -6.82 -0.79
CA HIS A 136 5.59 -5.82 -1.85
C HIS A 136 7.03 -5.57 -2.32
N LYS A 137 7.24 -5.65 -3.63
CA LYS A 137 8.53 -5.36 -4.28
C LYS A 137 8.53 -4.00 -4.97
N HIS A 138 7.37 -3.54 -5.41
CA HIS A 138 7.22 -2.35 -6.23
C HIS A 138 6.41 -1.29 -5.50
N GLY A 139 6.72 -0.02 -5.76
CA GLY A 139 5.93 1.12 -5.30
C GLY A 139 6.42 1.77 -4.02
N ILE A 140 5.51 2.45 -3.36
CA ILE A 140 5.71 3.18 -2.10
C ILE A 140 4.55 2.79 -1.19
N LEU A 141 4.87 2.34 0.01
CA LEU A 141 3.86 2.07 1.02
C LEU A 141 3.54 3.38 1.77
N LYS A 142 2.26 3.69 1.88
CA LYS A 142 1.77 4.85 2.61
C LYS A 142 0.94 4.37 3.79
N LEU A 143 1.21 4.92 4.95
CA LEU A 143 0.37 4.79 6.14
C LEU A 143 -0.42 6.09 6.31
N ARG A 144 -1.73 5.96 6.44
CA ARG A 144 -2.65 7.08 6.67
C ARG A 144 -3.45 6.81 7.92
N SER A 145 -3.35 7.71 8.88
CA SER A 145 -4.08 7.58 10.15
C SER A 145 -5.59 7.56 9.92
N LYS A 146 -6.26 6.69 10.66
CA LYS A 146 -7.72 6.73 10.78
C LYS A 146 -8.10 7.75 11.86
N ASN A 147 -8.85 8.77 11.49
CA ASN A 147 -9.16 9.89 12.38
C ASN A 147 -10.02 9.52 13.60
N VAL A 148 -10.65 8.36 13.63
CA VAL A 148 -11.68 7.99 14.63
C VAL A 148 -11.35 6.73 15.42
N SER A 149 -10.27 6.03 15.09
CA SER A 149 -9.87 4.79 15.78
C SER A 149 -8.36 4.60 15.70
N SER A 150 -7.81 3.90 16.68
CA SER A 150 -6.44 3.41 16.60
C SER A 150 -6.25 2.57 15.34
N GLY A 151 -5.30 2.93 14.47
CA GLY A 151 -4.96 2.16 13.27
C GLY A 151 -4.60 3.03 12.07
N PHE A 152 -4.27 2.34 10.98
CA PHE A 152 -3.87 2.96 9.72
C PHE A 152 -4.60 2.34 8.54
N HIS A 153 -4.88 3.16 7.54
CA HIS A 153 -5.01 2.68 6.18
C HIS A 153 -3.60 2.40 5.65
N VAL A 154 -3.39 1.20 5.16
CA VAL A 154 -2.12 0.79 4.54
C VAL A 154 -2.32 0.78 3.04
N VAL A 155 -1.70 1.71 2.35
CA VAL A 155 -1.92 1.97 0.93
C VAL A 155 -0.63 1.76 0.17
N LEU A 156 -0.68 0.97 -0.89
CA LEU A 156 0.42 0.81 -1.84
C LEU A 156 0.19 1.74 -3.04
N SER A 157 1.08 2.70 -3.23
CA SER A 157 1.14 3.51 -4.45
C SER A 157 2.13 2.86 -5.40
N VAL A 158 1.66 2.38 -6.54
CA VAL A 158 2.43 1.54 -7.45
C VAL A 158 2.09 1.83 -8.91
N ASN A 159 3.05 1.60 -9.80
CA ASN A 159 2.80 1.64 -11.25
C ASN A 159 1.74 0.61 -11.64
N LEU A 160 0.86 0.95 -12.57
CA LEU A 160 -0.28 0.13 -12.99
C LEU A 160 0.13 -1.28 -13.44
N GLU A 161 1.18 -1.42 -14.27
CA GLU A 161 1.60 -2.75 -14.74
C GLU A 161 2.19 -3.59 -13.59
N LYS A 162 2.89 -2.96 -12.65
CA LYS A 162 3.41 -3.61 -11.44
C LYS A 162 2.29 -3.97 -10.45
N TYR A 163 1.22 -3.18 -10.40
CA TYR A 163 0.02 -3.53 -9.68
C TYR A 163 -0.61 -4.81 -10.25
N LEU A 164 -0.76 -4.89 -11.58
CA LEU A 164 -1.34 -6.06 -12.24
C LEU A 164 -0.56 -7.36 -11.96
N TYR A 165 0.76 -7.30 -11.83
CA TYR A 165 1.54 -8.50 -11.48
C TYR A 165 1.08 -9.14 -10.17
N GLY A 166 0.60 -8.32 -9.24
CA GLY A 166 0.12 -8.77 -7.92
C GLY A 166 -1.35 -9.18 -7.87
N LEU A 167 -2.12 -9.06 -8.95
CA LEU A 167 -3.53 -9.47 -8.99
C LEU A 167 -3.67 -11.00 -9.00
N ALA A 168 -4.50 -11.54 -8.12
CA ALA A 168 -4.67 -12.97 -7.92
C ALA A 168 -6.11 -13.45 -8.20
N GLU A 169 -6.70 -12.94 -9.27
CA GLU A 169 -8.07 -13.26 -9.68
C GLU A 169 -8.18 -14.60 -10.41
N MET A 170 -7.11 -15.04 -11.07
CA MET A 170 -7.09 -16.28 -11.82
C MET A 170 -5.89 -17.16 -11.45
N PRO A 171 -6.04 -18.50 -11.53
CA PRO A 171 -4.92 -19.43 -11.43
C PRO A 171 -3.89 -19.20 -12.55
N SER A 172 -2.62 -19.04 -12.19
CA SER A 172 -1.56 -18.67 -13.15
C SER A 172 -1.19 -19.77 -14.17
N HIS A 173 -1.69 -20.99 -13.97
CA HIS A 173 -1.48 -22.11 -14.90
C HIS A 173 -2.51 -22.18 -16.03
N TRP A 174 -3.50 -21.30 -16.06
CA TRP A 174 -4.49 -21.26 -17.12
C TRP A 174 -3.87 -20.83 -18.45
N ASN A 175 -4.64 -21.07 -19.54
CA ASN A 175 -4.20 -20.70 -20.89
C ASN A 175 -3.84 -19.22 -20.95
N VAL A 176 -2.71 -18.90 -21.59
CA VAL A 176 -2.17 -17.54 -21.64
C VAL A 176 -3.17 -16.55 -22.27
N LYS A 177 -4.00 -16.97 -23.23
CA LYS A 177 -5.03 -16.11 -23.84
C LYS A 177 -6.14 -15.74 -22.86
N ALA A 178 -6.52 -16.66 -21.97
CA ALA A 178 -7.45 -16.35 -20.88
C ALA A 178 -6.84 -15.40 -19.88
N LEU A 179 -5.55 -15.58 -19.55
CA LEU A 179 -4.80 -14.68 -18.67
C LEU A 179 -4.63 -13.29 -19.31
N GLU A 180 -4.38 -13.20 -20.63
CA GLU A 180 -4.33 -11.92 -21.36
C GLU A 180 -5.68 -11.20 -21.33
N ALA A 181 -6.79 -11.90 -21.50
CA ALA A 181 -8.14 -11.34 -21.39
C ALA A 181 -8.38 -10.78 -19.97
N GLN A 182 -8.03 -11.54 -18.95
CA GLN A 182 -8.14 -11.06 -17.56
C GLN A 182 -7.23 -9.86 -17.27
N ALA A 183 -6.02 -9.82 -17.84
CA ALA A 183 -5.12 -8.69 -17.68
C ALA A 183 -5.69 -7.41 -18.30
N LEU A 184 -6.32 -7.51 -19.47
CA LEU A 184 -7.03 -6.39 -20.12
C LEU A 184 -8.21 -5.90 -19.27
N VAL A 185 -9.04 -6.82 -18.80
CA VAL A 185 -10.20 -6.52 -17.95
C VAL A 185 -9.75 -5.90 -16.62
N GLY A 186 -8.78 -6.51 -15.93
CA GLY A 186 -8.26 -6.01 -14.67
C GLY A 186 -7.61 -4.63 -14.78
N ARG A 187 -6.89 -4.38 -15.88
CA ARG A 187 -6.30 -3.07 -16.17
C ARG A 187 -7.37 -2.02 -16.44
N SER A 188 -8.37 -2.35 -17.25
CA SER A 188 -9.47 -1.43 -17.57
C SER A 188 -10.26 -1.04 -16.34
N TYR A 189 -10.55 -2.01 -15.47
CA TYR A 189 -11.19 -1.75 -14.17
C TYR A 189 -10.33 -0.79 -13.31
N ALA A 190 -9.03 -1.05 -13.20
CA ALA A 190 -8.13 -0.22 -12.42
C ALA A 190 -8.01 1.21 -12.97
N VAL A 191 -7.89 1.34 -14.30
CA VAL A 191 -7.82 2.64 -14.97
C VAL A 191 -9.14 3.40 -14.82
N PHE A 192 -10.29 2.73 -14.97
CA PHE A 192 -11.60 3.35 -14.76
C PHE A 192 -11.68 3.99 -13.36
N HIS A 193 -11.38 3.23 -12.31
CA HIS A 193 -11.43 3.75 -10.93
C HIS A 193 -10.40 4.84 -10.64
N TYR A 194 -9.24 4.81 -11.30
CA TYR A 194 -8.25 5.87 -11.21
C TYR A 194 -8.71 7.14 -11.93
N LEU A 195 -9.38 7.00 -13.09
CA LEU A 195 -9.81 8.11 -13.92
C LEU A 195 -11.18 8.70 -13.52
N ASP A 196 -12.01 7.95 -12.81
CA ASP A 196 -13.34 8.37 -12.37
C ASP A 196 -13.28 9.61 -11.45
N GLU A 197 -12.16 9.82 -10.81
CA GLU A 197 -11.88 10.99 -10.00
C GLU A 197 -11.15 12.06 -10.83
N ASN A 198 -11.56 13.31 -10.74
CA ASN A 198 -11.00 14.46 -11.48
C ASN A 198 -9.54 14.77 -11.09
N ILE A 199 -8.61 13.87 -11.43
CA ILE A 199 -7.19 14.06 -11.17
C ILE A 199 -6.61 14.98 -12.24
N PRO A 200 -6.05 16.16 -11.88
CA PRO A 200 -5.32 16.96 -12.84
C PRO A 200 -4.16 16.15 -13.44
N SER A 201 -4.04 16.15 -14.76
CA SER A 201 -2.99 15.40 -15.48
C SER A 201 -1.55 15.77 -15.09
N SER A 202 -1.38 16.93 -14.43
CA SER A 202 -0.09 17.43 -13.93
C SER A 202 0.17 17.13 -12.44
N SER A 203 -0.76 16.42 -11.75
CA SER A 203 -0.60 16.20 -10.31
C SER A 203 0.47 15.16 -10.01
N THR A 204 1.54 15.57 -9.35
CA THR A 204 2.53 14.69 -8.73
C THR A 204 2.07 14.18 -7.34
N ASN A 205 0.94 14.69 -6.85
CA ASN A 205 0.37 14.27 -5.58
C ASN A 205 -0.36 12.93 -5.75
N LEU A 206 0.22 11.87 -5.23
CA LEU A 206 -0.31 10.50 -5.29
C LEU A 206 -1.63 10.30 -4.50
N ASP A 207 -2.06 11.29 -3.73
CA ASP A 207 -3.34 11.31 -3.01
C ASP A 207 -4.35 12.26 -3.69
N ALA A 208 -3.95 12.90 -4.81
CA ALA A 208 -4.85 13.75 -5.59
C ALA A 208 -5.92 12.88 -6.27
N GLY A 209 -7.12 13.41 -6.31
CA GLY A 209 -8.25 12.76 -6.96
C GLY A 209 -9.00 11.74 -6.11
N LEU A 210 -8.61 11.50 -4.86
CA LEU A 210 -9.42 10.68 -3.96
C LEU A 210 -10.62 11.47 -3.45
N SER A 211 -11.81 10.94 -3.66
CA SER A 211 -13.04 11.45 -3.05
C SER A 211 -13.03 11.27 -1.53
N GLU A 212 -13.84 12.04 -0.82
CA GLU A 212 -13.97 11.89 0.65
C GLU A 212 -14.46 10.49 1.03
N LYS A 213 -15.29 9.85 0.19
CA LYS A 213 -15.73 8.46 0.37
C LYS A 213 -14.56 7.47 0.27
N GLN A 214 -13.67 7.65 -0.70
CA GLN A 214 -12.47 6.82 -0.86
C GLN A 214 -11.48 7.03 0.29
N LYS A 215 -11.28 8.27 0.72
CA LYS A 215 -10.46 8.58 1.90
C LYS A 215 -11.01 7.95 3.17
N ALA A 216 -12.32 8.01 3.38
CA ALA A 216 -12.97 7.38 4.53
C ALA A 216 -12.89 5.86 4.48
N TYR A 217 -12.98 5.26 3.29
CA TYR A 217 -12.98 3.81 3.12
C TYR A 217 -11.57 3.20 3.21
N CYS A 218 -10.61 3.69 2.42
CA CYS A 218 -9.29 3.07 2.32
C CYS A 218 -8.13 4.02 2.02
N TRP A 219 -8.36 5.29 1.76
CA TRP A 219 -7.36 6.19 1.20
C TRP A 219 -6.74 5.67 -0.11
N CYS A 220 -7.52 4.98 -0.91
CA CYS A 220 -7.07 4.32 -2.14
C CYS A 220 -8.10 4.42 -3.27
N HIS A 221 -7.65 4.31 -4.51
CA HIS A 221 -8.54 4.23 -5.68
C HIS A 221 -9.26 2.87 -5.75
N ILE A 222 -8.60 1.81 -5.31
CA ILE A 222 -9.09 0.43 -5.39
C ILE A 222 -8.76 -0.31 -4.11
N GLY A 223 -9.75 -1.01 -3.55
CA GLY A 223 -9.53 -1.95 -2.44
C GLY A 223 -8.77 -3.20 -2.88
N SER A 224 -8.11 -3.86 -1.94
CA SER A 224 -7.26 -5.02 -2.21
C SER A 224 -7.91 -6.37 -1.90
N THR A 225 -9.23 -6.42 -1.84
CA THR A 225 -10.02 -7.62 -1.53
C THR A 225 -10.94 -7.98 -2.69
N ALA A 226 -11.59 -9.14 -2.63
CA ALA A 226 -12.54 -9.61 -3.66
C ALA A 226 -13.75 -8.68 -3.88
N SER A 227 -14.01 -7.72 -2.98
CA SER A 227 -15.04 -6.69 -3.18
C SER A 227 -14.64 -5.62 -4.22
N SER A 228 -13.37 -5.57 -4.59
CA SER A 228 -12.84 -4.71 -5.66
C SER A 228 -11.97 -5.54 -6.60
N GLN A 229 -10.66 -5.63 -6.32
CA GLN A 229 -9.73 -6.54 -7.00
C GLN A 229 -8.83 -7.23 -5.98
N TYR A 230 -8.76 -8.56 -6.03
CA TYR A 230 -7.95 -9.32 -5.09
C TYR A 230 -6.46 -9.18 -5.40
N TYR A 231 -5.79 -8.34 -4.62
CA TYR A 231 -4.36 -8.08 -4.74
C TYR A 231 -3.57 -8.87 -3.70
N TYR A 232 -2.70 -9.78 -4.15
CA TYR A 232 -1.87 -10.63 -3.29
C TYR A 232 -0.43 -10.13 -3.17
N GLY A 233 0.00 -9.26 -4.08
CA GLY A 233 1.32 -8.65 -4.08
C GLY A 233 2.40 -9.50 -4.74
N TYR A 234 3.65 -9.34 -4.29
CA TYR A 234 4.82 -9.94 -4.93
C TYR A 234 4.80 -11.48 -4.98
N LEU A 235 4.17 -12.13 -4.03
CA LEU A 235 4.05 -13.59 -4.03
C LEU A 235 3.27 -14.10 -5.26
N LYS A 236 2.28 -13.35 -5.76
CA LYS A 236 1.59 -13.68 -7.01
C LYS A 236 2.51 -13.54 -8.22
N GLU A 237 3.32 -12.48 -8.25
CA GLU A 237 4.29 -12.23 -9.32
C GLU A 237 5.28 -13.39 -9.48
N ILE A 238 5.90 -13.84 -8.39
CA ILE A 238 6.90 -14.94 -8.43
C ILE A 238 6.28 -16.32 -8.67
N ALA A 239 5.07 -16.55 -8.18
CA ALA A 239 4.36 -17.82 -8.37
C ALA A 239 3.66 -17.94 -9.72
N GLY A 240 3.55 -16.85 -10.48
CA GLY A 240 2.75 -16.79 -11.69
C GLY A 240 3.47 -16.24 -12.92
N PRO A 241 4.54 -16.87 -13.44
CA PRO A 241 5.27 -16.35 -14.59
C PRO A 241 4.38 -16.19 -15.82
N ASN A 242 3.43 -17.10 -16.08
CA ASN A 242 2.47 -16.98 -17.19
C ASN A 242 1.53 -15.78 -17.01
N TRP A 243 1.16 -15.46 -15.76
CA TRP A 243 0.37 -14.26 -15.47
C TRP A 243 1.17 -12.99 -15.78
N VAL A 244 2.43 -12.92 -15.32
CA VAL A 244 3.32 -11.80 -15.62
C VAL A 244 3.52 -11.66 -17.14
N GLN A 245 3.68 -12.75 -17.85
CA GLN A 245 3.78 -12.74 -19.31
C GLN A 245 2.50 -12.19 -19.95
N ALA A 246 1.32 -12.62 -19.52
CA ALA A 246 0.04 -12.13 -20.03
C ALA A 246 -0.15 -10.63 -19.80
N VAL A 247 0.22 -10.13 -18.62
CA VAL A 247 0.22 -8.69 -18.34
C VAL A 247 1.15 -7.94 -19.30
N ASN A 248 2.37 -8.45 -19.50
CA ASN A 248 3.34 -7.83 -20.42
C ASN A 248 2.86 -7.83 -21.88
N ASN A 249 2.28 -8.95 -22.36
CA ASN A 249 1.75 -9.07 -23.73
C ASN A 249 0.61 -8.06 -24.01
N THR A 250 -0.06 -7.62 -22.96
CA THR A 250 -1.20 -6.69 -23.04
C THR A 250 -0.88 -5.31 -22.49
N SER A 251 0.37 -5.04 -22.17
CA SER A 251 0.80 -3.79 -21.52
C SER A 251 0.32 -2.55 -22.28
N GLY A 252 -0.13 -1.55 -21.53
CA GLY A 252 -0.64 -0.29 -22.08
C GLY A 252 -2.00 -0.36 -22.77
N LYS A 253 -2.64 -1.53 -22.85
CA LYS A 253 -3.94 -1.70 -23.52
C LYS A 253 -5.08 -1.72 -22.51
N VAL A 254 -6.14 -0.98 -22.80
CA VAL A 254 -7.40 -0.94 -22.05
C VAL A 254 -8.57 -1.18 -22.99
N ILE A 255 -9.72 -1.55 -22.44
CA ILE A 255 -10.95 -1.74 -23.19
C ILE A 255 -11.72 -0.42 -23.18
N THR A 256 -12.10 0.06 -24.35
CA THR A 256 -12.95 1.24 -24.53
C THR A 256 -14.27 0.84 -25.17
N TYR A 257 -15.31 1.64 -24.93
CA TYR A 257 -16.65 1.33 -25.43
C TYR A 257 -16.85 1.70 -26.91
N ASP A 258 -16.47 2.89 -27.30
CA ASP A 258 -16.80 3.49 -28.60
C ASP A 258 -15.61 3.58 -29.56
N GLY A 259 -14.51 2.91 -29.23
CA GLY A 259 -13.26 2.98 -29.98
C GLY A 259 -12.51 4.31 -29.82
N SER A 260 -13.02 5.24 -29.02
CA SER A 260 -12.31 6.47 -28.71
C SER A 260 -11.26 6.23 -27.62
N TYR A 261 -10.24 7.10 -27.61
CA TYR A 261 -9.17 7.03 -26.61
C TYR A 261 -9.32 8.14 -25.55
N THR A 262 -10.57 8.57 -25.33
CA THR A 262 -10.84 9.57 -24.30
C THR A 262 -10.94 8.93 -22.93
N ARG A 263 -10.72 9.71 -21.88
CA ARG A 263 -10.84 9.30 -20.50
C ARG A 263 -12.22 8.69 -20.18
N SER A 264 -13.27 9.23 -20.78
CA SER A 264 -14.66 8.80 -20.57
C SER A 264 -15.05 7.52 -21.32
N SER A 265 -14.19 7.01 -22.21
CA SER A 265 -14.48 5.80 -22.98
C SER A 265 -13.94 4.52 -22.39
N VAL A 266 -13.05 4.58 -21.38
CA VAL A 266 -12.58 3.38 -20.69
C VAL A 266 -13.73 2.77 -19.89
N ILE A 267 -14.02 1.48 -20.12
CA ILE A 267 -15.12 0.82 -19.45
C ILE A 267 -14.79 0.40 -18.02
N GLN A 268 -15.79 0.39 -17.14
CA GLN A 268 -15.70 -0.34 -15.88
C GLN A 268 -15.91 -1.84 -16.19
N ALA A 269 -14.81 -2.53 -16.36
CA ALA A 269 -14.80 -3.91 -16.79
C ALA A 269 -15.04 -4.87 -15.62
N PHE A 270 -16.29 -5.21 -15.35
CA PHE A 270 -16.65 -6.20 -14.34
C PHE A 270 -16.32 -7.62 -14.80
N TYR A 271 -16.01 -8.48 -13.85
CA TYR A 271 -15.78 -9.90 -14.05
C TYR A 271 -16.24 -10.71 -12.82
N SER A 272 -16.51 -11.97 -13.02
CA SER A 272 -16.94 -12.88 -11.96
C SER A 272 -16.42 -14.30 -12.21
N SER A 273 -16.49 -15.16 -11.19
CA SER A 273 -16.10 -16.57 -11.30
C SER A 273 -17.06 -17.37 -12.19
N SER A 274 -18.32 -16.95 -12.28
CA SER A 274 -19.37 -17.60 -13.07
C SER A 274 -20.50 -16.60 -13.30
N THR A 275 -21.09 -16.65 -14.50
CA THR A 275 -22.31 -15.88 -14.84
C THR A 275 -23.59 -16.66 -14.54
N GLY A 276 -23.50 -17.97 -14.24
CA GLY A 276 -24.66 -18.83 -14.08
C GLY A 276 -25.42 -19.09 -15.39
N GLY A 277 -24.75 -18.99 -16.55
CA GLY A 277 -25.31 -19.22 -17.88
C GLY A 277 -25.68 -17.95 -18.64
N LYS A 278 -25.68 -16.77 -17.97
CA LYS A 278 -26.09 -15.51 -18.59
C LYS A 278 -25.55 -14.30 -17.82
N THR A 279 -25.05 -13.30 -18.54
CA THR A 279 -24.68 -12.01 -17.90
C THR A 279 -25.93 -11.16 -17.66
N ASN A 280 -25.81 -10.17 -16.80
CA ASN A 280 -26.84 -9.16 -16.55
C ASN A 280 -26.35 -7.76 -16.92
N THR A 281 -27.28 -6.84 -17.14
CA THR A 281 -26.99 -5.40 -17.21
C THR A 281 -26.63 -4.88 -15.81
N ASN A 282 -25.96 -3.72 -15.76
CA ASN A 282 -25.67 -3.07 -14.49
C ASN A 282 -26.94 -2.66 -13.70
N VAL A 283 -28.05 -2.41 -14.40
CA VAL A 283 -29.34 -2.11 -13.75
C VAL A 283 -29.84 -3.30 -12.95
N VAL A 284 -29.80 -4.51 -13.55
CA VAL A 284 -30.26 -5.74 -12.89
C VAL A 284 -29.23 -6.23 -11.86
N GLY A 285 -27.93 -6.20 -12.22
CA GLY A 285 -26.89 -6.78 -11.39
C GLY A 285 -26.51 -5.94 -10.18
N PHE A 286 -26.60 -4.60 -10.27
CA PHE A 286 -26.14 -3.68 -9.25
C PHE A 286 -27.17 -2.64 -8.80
N GLY A 287 -28.41 -2.72 -9.30
CA GLY A 287 -29.45 -1.75 -8.99
C GLY A 287 -29.16 -0.34 -9.50
N SER A 288 -28.34 -0.18 -10.53
CA SER A 288 -27.97 1.14 -11.07
C SER A 288 -29.17 1.82 -11.73
N ALA A 289 -29.36 3.12 -11.48
CA ALA A 289 -30.43 3.88 -12.10
C ALA A 289 -30.24 4.09 -13.62
N THR A 290 -28.97 4.14 -14.08
CA THR A 290 -28.62 4.40 -15.47
C THR A 290 -28.00 3.17 -16.11
N PRO A 291 -28.55 2.67 -17.24
CA PRO A 291 -27.95 1.56 -17.95
C PRO A 291 -26.66 1.97 -18.65
N TRP A 292 -25.65 1.13 -18.54
CA TRP A 292 -24.39 1.29 -19.28
C TRP A 292 -24.47 0.50 -20.59
N PRO A 293 -24.26 1.14 -21.74
CA PRO A 293 -24.54 0.54 -23.04
C PRO A 293 -23.65 -0.65 -23.39
N TYR A 294 -22.52 -0.81 -22.73
CA TYR A 294 -21.60 -1.94 -22.92
C TYR A 294 -21.88 -3.11 -21.95
N LEU A 295 -22.67 -2.94 -20.90
CA LEU A 295 -23.06 -4.02 -20.00
C LEU A 295 -24.42 -4.59 -20.43
N LYS A 296 -24.35 -5.57 -21.32
CA LYS A 296 -25.52 -6.22 -21.91
C LYS A 296 -25.72 -7.62 -21.36
N THR A 297 -26.96 -8.08 -21.41
CA THR A 297 -27.27 -9.47 -21.19
C THR A 297 -26.78 -10.30 -22.37
N VAL A 298 -25.91 -11.27 -22.10
CA VAL A 298 -25.33 -12.18 -23.09
C VAL A 298 -25.41 -13.60 -22.55
N ASP A 299 -25.80 -14.54 -23.37
CA ASP A 299 -25.81 -15.96 -23.03
C ASP A 299 -24.36 -16.46 -22.88
N ASP A 300 -24.10 -17.20 -21.81
CA ASP A 300 -22.81 -17.80 -21.48
C ASP A 300 -23.00 -19.30 -21.13
N PRO A 301 -23.26 -20.13 -22.15
CA PRO A 301 -23.46 -21.56 -21.89
C PRO A 301 -22.23 -22.25 -21.31
N TRP A 302 -21.04 -21.67 -21.48
CA TRP A 302 -19.80 -22.24 -20.98
C TRP A 302 -19.73 -22.22 -19.45
N SER A 303 -20.32 -21.22 -18.80
CA SER A 303 -20.29 -21.12 -17.34
C SER A 303 -21.09 -22.22 -16.62
N ILE A 304 -22.00 -22.89 -17.34
CA ILE A 304 -22.84 -24.00 -16.84
C ILE A 304 -22.51 -25.34 -17.51
N ASP A 305 -21.51 -25.40 -18.38
CA ASP A 305 -21.10 -26.63 -19.06
C ASP A 305 -20.46 -27.62 -18.07
N ASN A 306 -21.01 -28.82 -18.00
CA ASN A 306 -20.53 -29.87 -17.07
C ASN A 306 -19.05 -30.23 -17.26
N ARG A 307 -18.50 -30.02 -18.46
CA ARG A 307 -17.07 -30.27 -18.76
C ARG A 307 -16.12 -29.29 -18.10
N VAL A 308 -16.63 -28.12 -17.73
CA VAL A 308 -15.82 -27.05 -17.09
C VAL A 308 -15.65 -27.27 -15.60
N GLY A 309 -16.48 -28.11 -14.97
CA GLY A 309 -16.40 -28.40 -13.54
C GLY A 309 -16.64 -27.19 -12.66
N ASN A 310 -17.51 -26.27 -13.08
CA ASN A 310 -17.78 -25.01 -12.39
C ASN A 310 -18.64 -25.25 -11.14
N SER A 311 -18.01 -25.27 -9.96
CA SER A 311 -18.69 -25.41 -8.67
C SER A 311 -19.64 -24.24 -8.33
N LYS A 312 -19.65 -23.16 -9.10
CA LYS A 312 -20.55 -22.01 -8.95
C LYS A 312 -21.74 -22.02 -9.88
N ALA A 313 -21.84 -23.01 -10.79
CA ALA A 313 -22.96 -23.14 -11.70
C ALA A 313 -24.27 -23.50 -11.02
N ALA A 314 -24.19 -24.30 -9.94
CA ALA A 314 -25.32 -24.65 -9.09
C ALA A 314 -24.87 -24.69 -7.62
N TRP A 315 -25.72 -24.21 -6.74
CA TRP A 315 -25.48 -24.23 -5.31
C TRP A 315 -26.80 -24.33 -4.55
N SER A 316 -26.75 -24.86 -3.34
CA SER A 316 -27.85 -24.86 -2.38
C SER A 316 -27.35 -24.37 -1.04
N PHE A 317 -28.21 -23.76 -0.30
CA PHE A 317 -27.97 -23.34 1.07
C PHE A 317 -29.17 -23.61 1.95
N ASP A 318 -28.97 -24.32 3.03
CA ASP A 318 -30.03 -24.67 3.99
C ASP A 318 -30.11 -23.58 5.06
N PHE A 319 -31.28 -22.96 5.16
CA PHE A 319 -31.59 -22.00 6.22
C PHE A 319 -32.37 -22.73 7.35
N ASN A 320 -31.95 -22.52 8.58
CA ASN A 320 -32.84 -22.83 9.68
C ASN A 320 -33.94 -21.76 9.82
N THR A 321 -35.03 -22.09 10.51
CA THR A 321 -36.17 -21.16 10.65
C THR A 321 -35.82 -19.83 11.28
N TYR A 322 -34.84 -19.79 12.18
CA TYR A 322 -34.34 -18.53 12.78
C TYR A 322 -33.59 -17.63 11.78
N GLN A 323 -32.71 -18.22 10.95
CA GLN A 323 -32.01 -17.49 9.91
C GLN A 323 -32.95 -16.96 8.85
N LEU A 324 -33.95 -17.76 8.47
CA LEU A 324 -34.96 -17.33 7.50
C LEU A 324 -35.78 -16.15 8.02
N SER A 325 -36.27 -16.24 9.27
CA SER A 325 -37.05 -15.16 9.89
C SER A 325 -36.23 -13.86 10.01
N LYS A 326 -34.97 -13.96 10.42
CA LYS A 326 -34.09 -12.79 10.56
C LYS A 326 -33.80 -12.09 9.23
N ASN A 327 -33.60 -12.86 8.17
CA ASN A 327 -33.23 -12.28 6.88
C ASN A 327 -34.43 -11.80 6.03
N ILE A 328 -35.64 -12.34 6.28
CA ILE A 328 -36.84 -11.96 5.54
C ILE A 328 -37.65 -10.88 6.26
N LEU A 329 -37.66 -10.91 7.60
CA LEU A 329 -38.49 -10.01 8.40
C LEU A 329 -37.77 -8.74 8.88
N CYS A 330 -36.44 -8.71 8.81
CA CYS A 330 -35.60 -7.59 9.24
C CYS A 330 -34.81 -6.93 8.09
N GLY A 331 -35.09 -7.29 6.85
CA GLY A 331 -34.48 -6.72 5.64
C GLY A 331 -35.13 -5.44 5.15
#